data_f8d6fbd20421bdb7b196f7bf2b843877
#
_entry.id   f8d6fbd20421bdb7b196f7bf2b843877
#
_cell.length_a   1.000
_cell.length_b   1.000
_cell.length_c   1.000
_cell.angle_alpha   90.00
_cell.angle_beta   90.00
_cell.angle_gamma   90.00
#
_symmetry.space_group_name_H-M   'P 1'
#
loop_
_entity.id
_entity.type
_entity.pdbx_description
1 polymer ?
#
loop_
_entity_poly.entity_id
_entity_poly.type
_entity_poly.pdbx_seq_one_letter_code
_entity_poly.pdbx_strand_id
1 'polypeptide(L)' 'MHYKMCMSKDQVLQIRLTSEEKQGLTEAAELAGIPVSSWVRERLRLAAIRDLESAGRKIPFVRPIHLQGDK' A
#
# COMPACT_ATOMS: atom_id res chain seq x y z
N MET A 1 16.32 -12.55 -17.05
CA MET A 1 16.35 -12.40 -16.40
C MET A 1 15.92 -12.43 -15.91
N HIS A 2 15.81 -12.36 -15.90
CA HIS A 2 15.42 -12.16 -15.25
C HIS A 2 14.99 -12.22 -14.49
N TYR A 3 14.58 -12.12 -14.26
CA TYR A 3 14.38 -12.05 -13.27
C TYR A 3 13.74 -11.96 -12.70
N LYS A 4 13.11 -11.78 -12.87
CA LYS A 4 12.54 -11.64 -12.23
C LYS A 4 12.24 -11.76 -11.16
N MET A 5 12.31 -11.78 -10.71
CA MET A 5 12.21 -12.02 -9.62
C MET A 5 11.51 -11.34 -8.81
N CYS A 6 11.29 -10.56 -8.72
CA CYS A 6 10.65 -9.90 -7.91
C CYS A 6 9.33 -9.85 -8.13
N MET A 7 8.76 -10.56 -8.33
CA MET A 7 7.58 -10.72 -8.58
C MET A 7 6.57 -10.01 -7.96
N SER A 8 6.71 -9.57 -6.81
CA SER A 8 5.69 -8.86 -6.10
C SER A 8 5.35 -7.56 -6.73
N LYS A 9 6.13 -7.11 -7.66
CA LYS A 9 5.84 -5.87 -8.31
C LYS A 9 5.32 -6.03 -9.71
N ASP A 10 4.78 -7.16 -9.98
CA ASP A 10 4.24 -7.42 -11.27
C ASP A 10 2.93 -6.77 -11.54
N GLN A 11 2.19 -6.39 -10.54
CA GLN A 11 0.84 -5.89 -10.71
C GLN A 11 0.81 -4.37 -10.70
N VAL A 12 -0.02 -3.79 -11.55
CA VAL A 12 -0.12 -2.34 -11.65
C VAL A 12 -1.55 -1.94 -11.40
N LEU A 13 -1.76 -0.94 -10.59
CA LEU A 13 -3.08 -0.40 -10.34
C LEU A 13 -3.11 1.03 -10.83
N GLN A 14 -4.05 1.34 -11.70
CA GLN A 14 -4.18 2.70 -12.20
C GLN A 14 -5.46 3.30 -11.68
N ILE A 15 -5.37 4.52 -11.16
CA ILE A 15 -6.49 5.20 -10.58
C ILE A 15 -6.60 6.58 -11.15
N ARG A 16 -7.82 7.02 -11.46
CA ARG A 16 -8.04 8.36 -11.94
C ARG A 16 -8.33 9.28 -10.78
N LEU A 17 -7.70 10.42 -10.77
CA LEU A 17 -7.87 11.40 -9.71
C LEU A 17 -8.16 12.75 -10.33
N THR A 18 -8.88 13.59 -9.61
CA THR A 18 -9.02 14.98 -10.03
C THR A 18 -7.70 15.68 -9.74
N SER A 19 -7.52 16.86 -10.29
CA SER A 19 -6.32 17.64 -10.03
C SER A 19 -6.20 17.94 -8.56
N GLU A 20 -7.30 18.25 -7.92
CA GLU A 20 -7.28 18.59 -6.51
C GLU A 20 -6.93 17.41 -5.65
N GLU A 21 -7.45 16.24 -6.01
CA GLU A 21 -7.11 15.03 -5.28
C GLU A 21 -5.63 14.72 -5.42
N LYS A 22 -5.11 14.84 -6.63
CA LYS A 22 -3.70 14.55 -6.83
C LYS A 22 -2.83 15.53 -6.07
N GLN A 23 -3.22 16.79 -6.06
CA GLN A 23 -2.46 17.80 -5.34
C GLN A 23 -2.45 17.49 -3.85
N GLY A 24 -3.59 17.12 -3.28
CA GLY A 24 -3.67 16.79 -1.87
C GLY A 24 -2.79 15.61 -1.50
N LEU A 25 -2.81 14.57 -2.34
CA LEU A 25 -1.99 13.38 -2.06
C LEU A 25 -0.51 13.73 -2.16
N THR A 26 -0.14 14.55 -3.13
CA THR A 26 1.25 14.96 -3.28
C THR A 26 1.72 15.76 -2.07
N GLU A 27 0.88 16.65 -1.60
CA GLU A 27 1.24 17.45 -0.43
C GLU A 27 1.37 16.59 0.82
N ALA A 28 0.48 15.63 0.98
CA ALA A 28 0.55 14.72 2.12
C ALA A 28 1.84 13.90 2.08
N ALA A 29 2.23 13.45 0.91
CA ALA A 29 3.45 12.68 0.78
C ALA A 29 4.67 13.55 1.08
N GLU A 30 4.62 14.80 0.68
CA GLU A 30 5.71 15.72 0.97
C GLU A 30 5.86 15.94 2.46
N LEU A 31 4.74 16.07 3.17
CA LEU A 31 4.80 16.21 4.61
C LEU A 31 5.40 14.97 5.26
N ALA A 32 5.14 13.82 4.69
CA ALA A 32 5.69 12.58 5.21
C ALA A 32 7.14 12.37 4.79
N GLY A 33 7.63 13.16 3.84
CA GLY A 33 9.01 13.04 3.38
C GLY A 33 9.27 11.86 2.50
N ILE A 34 8.27 11.35 1.80
CA ILE A 34 8.45 10.20 0.92
C ILE A 34 7.83 10.46 -0.43
N PRO A 35 8.19 9.68 -1.45
CA PRO A 35 7.58 9.83 -2.77
C PRO A 35 6.10 9.54 -2.71
N VAL A 36 5.34 10.19 -3.58
CA VAL A 36 3.90 10.04 -3.59
C VAL A 36 3.48 8.60 -3.83
N SER A 37 4.16 7.89 -4.68
CA SER A 37 3.79 6.51 -4.96
C SER A 37 3.95 5.63 -3.73
N SER A 38 4.99 5.86 -2.94
CA SER A 38 5.21 5.11 -1.72
C SER A 38 4.16 5.46 -0.68
N TRP A 39 3.85 6.75 -0.56
CA TRP A 39 2.85 7.21 0.39
C TRP A 39 1.49 6.59 0.06
N VAL A 40 1.10 6.62 -1.22
CA VAL A 40 -0.17 6.09 -1.64
C VAL A 40 -0.24 4.59 -1.39
N ARG A 41 0.81 3.88 -1.73
CA ARG A 41 0.83 2.43 -1.55
C ARG A 41 0.66 2.06 -0.08
N GLU A 42 1.34 2.78 0.78
CA GLU A 42 1.26 2.50 2.18
C GLU A 42 -0.12 2.79 2.73
N ARG A 43 -0.73 3.88 2.31
CA ARG A 43 -2.07 4.22 2.75
C ARG A 43 -3.10 3.22 2.25
N LEU A 44 -2.94 2.75 1.02
CA LEU A 44 -3.85 1.75 0.50
C LEU A 44 -3.72 0.43 1.26
N ARG A 45 -2.51 0.06 1.63
CA ARG A 45 -2.31 -1.16 2.40
C ARG A 45 -3.00 -1.05 3.75
N LEU A 46 -2.86 0.07 4.42
CA LEU A 46 -3.48 0.26 5.73
C LEU A 46 -5.00 0.25 5.62
N ALA A 47 -5.53 0.89 4.59
CA ALA A 47 -6.97 0.92 4.39
C ALA A 47 -7.49 -0.49 4.12
N ALA A 48 -6.77 -1.27 3.32
CA ALA A 48 -7.18 -2.62 3.00
C ALA A 48 -7.15 -3.52 4.24
N ILE A 49 -6.13 -3.34 5.07
CA ILE A 49 -6.02 -4.11 6.31
C ILE A 49 -7.25 -3.84 7.18
N ARG A 50 -7.56 -2.56 7.34
CA ARG A 50 -8.68 -2.19 8.17
C ARG A 50 -10.00 -2.74 7.63
N ASP A 51 -10.20 -2.63 6.34
CA ASP A 51 -11.44 -3.07 5.71
C ASP A 51 -11.59 -4.58 5.78
N LEU A 52 -10.52 -5.30 5.53
CA LEU A 52 -10.58 -6.75 5.54
C LEU A 52 -10.76 -7.28 6.97
N GLU A 53 -10.11 -6.65 7.92
CA GLU A 53 -10.27 -7.06 9.31
C GLU A 53 -11.69 -6.82 9.77
N SER A 54 -12.28 -5.72 9.38
CA SER A 54 -13.65 -5.43 9.74
C SER A 54 -14.61 -6.45 9.15
N ALA A 55 -14.29 -6.96 7.99
CA ALA A 55 -15.13 -7.97 7.34
C ALA A 55 -14.81 -9.38 7.79
N GLY A 56 -13.83 -9.54 8.66
CA GLY A 56 -13.42 -10.87 9.11
C GLY A 56 -12.70 -11.66 8.05
N ARG A 57 -12.07 -10.96 7.08
CA ARG A 57 -11.42 -11.64 5.98
C ARG A 57 -9.91 -11.69 6.21
N LYS A 58 -9.27 -12.66 5.55
CA LYS A 58 -7.86 -12.82 5.66
C LYS A 58 -7.16 -11.75 4.85
N ILE A 59 -6.04 -11.26 5.34
CA ILE A 59 -5.28 -10.23 4.66
C ILE A 59 -4.12 -10.87 3.92
N PRO A 60 -4.16 -10.91 2.60
CA PRO A 60 -3.18 -11.70 1.84
C PRO A 60 -1.75 -11.20 1.90
N PHE A 61 -1.55 -9.93 2.20
CA PHE A 61 -0.20 -9.38 2.18
C PHE A 61 0.41 -9.17 3.56
N VAL A 62 -0.31 -9.63 4.60
CA VAL A 62 0.23 -9.54 5.94
C VAL A 62 0.57 -10.92 6.43
N ARG A 63 1.78 -11.12 6.90
CA ARG A 63 2.20 -12.42 7.34
C ARG A 63 1.86 -12.61 8.79
N PRO A 64 1.12 -13.59 9.12
CA PRO A 64 0.73 -13.83 10.50
C PRO A 64 1.89 -14.01 11.43
N ILE A 65 2.90 -14.70 10.99
CA ILE A 65 3.99 -14.94 11.78
C ILE A 65 4.75 -13.79 12.15
N HIS A 66 4.69 -12.80 11.38
CA HIS A 66 5.36 -11.63 11.64
C HIS A 66 5.05 -11.10 12.95
N LEU A 67 3.97 -11.47 13.37
CA LEU A 67 3.61 -10.98 14.59
C LEU A 67 4.30 -11.52 15.70
N GLN A 68 4.91 -12.25 15.65
CA GLN A 68 5.46 -12.74 16.72
C GLN A 68 6.50 -12.50 17.16
N GLY A 69 6.28 -12.18 16.39
CA GLY A 69 7.02 -11.96 16.97
C GLY A 69 7.18 -11.94 17.55
N ASP A 70 6.97 -11.97 17.31
CA ASP A 70 7.17 -11.88 18.04
C ASP A 70 7.26 -12.07 18.78
N LYS A 71 7.16 -12.16 18.70
CA LYS A 71 7.43 -12.26 19.57
C LYS A 71 7.74 -12.14 20.05
#